data_baecbb9f1513028d45121ee6de748d91
#
_entry.id   baecbb9f1513028d45121ee6de748d91
#
_cell.length_a   1.000
_cell.length_b   1.000
_cell.length_c   1.000
_cell.angle_alpha   90.00
_cell.angle_beta   90.00
_cell.angle_gamma   90.00
#
_symmetry.space_group_name_H-M   'P 1'
#
loop_
_entity.id
_entity.type
_entity.pdbx_description
1 polymer ?
#
loop_
_entity_poly.entity_id
_entity_poly.type
_entity_poly.pdbx_seq_one_letter_code
_entity_poly.pdbx_strand_id
1 'polypeptide(L)'
;MTRSVGAGGVALLGVMLFWAGVLGAGVLVSGYSAREDYISSLAGRGSQVALLGVGALLASAAAHLATSWAVLTAWRSRVCAPLIFAAAVASTVLAVFRQSCPDGPAGCARTDTPDDDWVDAVHRAGVGAYELFVLAAMLTLAVGALRGRAAWPRWLGVVSLVFAAGSLLLVSQTSGEQVGLWQRIWLANNLAWLLIVAGVATMRDPADGRPHRFS
;
A
#
# COMPACT_ATOMS: atom_id res chain seq x y z
N MET A 1 2.16 26.16 -6.00
CA MET A 1 2.94 25.08 -6.66
C MET A 1 3.73 24.19 -5.69
N THR A 2 4.31 24.68 -4.60
CA THR A 2 5.23 23.91 -3.73
C THR A 2 4.60 22.75 -2.91
N ARG A 3 3.32 22.81 -2.57
CA ARG A 3 2.70 21.81 -1.67
C ARG A 3 2.36 20.46 -2.31
N SER A 4 2.01 20.43 -3.60
CA SER A 4 1.67 19.18 -4.30
C SER A 4 2.92 18.40 -4.74
N VAL A 5 3.97 19.09 -5.17
CA VAL A 5 5.25 18.47 -5.54
C VAL A 5 5.87 17.74 -4.34
N GLY A 6 5.74 18.33 -3.13
CA GLY A 6 6.18 17.66 -1.90
C GLY A 6 5.48 16.33 -1.61
N ALA A 7 4.17 16.22 -1.89
CA ALA A 7 3.41 15.00 -1.63
C ALA A 7 3.86 13.83 -2.53
N GLY A 8 4.12 14.07 -3.82
CA GLY A 8 4.66 13.04 -4.71
C GLY A 8 6.05 12.55 -4.29
N GLY A 9 6.91 13.47 -3.86
CA GLY A 9 8.23 13.13 -3.32
C GLY A 9 8.15 12.28 -2.05
N VAL A 10 7.22 12.60 -1.12
CA VAL A 10 6.98 11.80 0.09
C VAL A 10 6.42 10.42 -0.26
N ALA A 11 5.50 10.32 -1.23
CA ALA A 11 4.98 9.04 -1.68
C ALA A 11 6.09 8.14 -2.26
N LEU A 12 6.94 8.69 -3.13
CA LEU A 12 8.07 7.98 -3.69
C LEU A 12 9.06 7.52 -2.61
N LEU A 13 9.46 8.44 -1.72
CA LEU A 13 10.36 8.12 -0.62
C LEU A 13 9.77 7.02 0.29
N GLY A 14 8.48 7.10 0.63
CA GLY A 14 7.80 6.09 1.43
C GLY A 14 7.83 4.71 0.79
N VAL A 15 7.58 4.61 -0.53
CA VAL A 15 7.67 3.34 -1.27
C VAL A 15 9.11 2.83 -1.33
N MET A 16 10.10 3.70 -1.55
CA MET A 16 11.51 3.31 -1.53
C MET A 16 11.94 2.78 -0.16
N LEU A 17 11.55 3.47 0.93
CA LEU A 17 11.86 3.05 2.30
C LEU A 17 11.14 1.74 2.66
N PHE A 18 9.91 1.53 2.18
CA PHE A 18 9.21 0.26 2.33
C PHE A 18 10.03 -0.89 1.74
N TRP A 19 10.43 -0.79 0.48
CA TRP A 19 11.19 -1.85 -0.17
C TRP A 19 12.61 -2.00 0.40
N ALA A 20 13.28 -0.91 0.74
CA ALA A 20 14.59 -0.96 1.40
C ALA A 20 14.50 -1.66 2.76
N GLY A 21 13.47 -1.37 3.55
CA GLY A 21 13.22 -2.02 4.83
C GLY A 21 12.92 -3.51 4.69
N VAL A 22 12.04 -3.89 3.75
CA VAL A 22 11.69 -5.29 3.47
C VAL A 22 12.89 -6.09 2.98
N LEU A 23 13.64 -5.57 2.01
CA LEU A 23 14.80 -6.27 1.45
C LEU A 23 15.94 -6.34 2.48
N GLY A 24 16.23 -5.23 3.17
CA GLY A 24 17.25 -5.20 4.22
C GLY A 24 16.93 -6.13 5.38
N ALA A 25 15.68 -6.14 5.86
CA ALA A 25 15.25 -7.05 6.91
C ALA A 25 15.37 -8.52 6.46
N GLY A 26 14.94 -8.83 5.24
CA GLY A 26 15.01 -10.19 4.70
C GLY A 26 16.43 -10.75 4.58
N VAL A 27 17.42 -9.90 4.25
CA VAL A 27 18.84 -10.32 4.19
C VAL A 27 19.43 -10.57 5.58
N LEU A 28 18.94 -9.85 6.59
CA LEU A 28 19.47 -9.94 7.97
C LEU A 28 18.92 -11.15 8.76
N VAL A 29 17.84 -11.78 8.31
CA VAL A 29 17.23 -12.93 8.99
C VAL A 29 17.71 -14.22 8.36
N SER A 30 18.52 -14.99 9.12
CA SER A 30 18.98 -16.30 8.69
C SER A 30 17.81 -17.26 8.45
N GLY A 31 17.80 -17.94 7.31
CA GLY A 31 16.76 -18.90 6.92
C GLY A 31 15.46 -18.26 6.39
N TYR A 32 15.37 -16.94 6.34
CA TYR A 32 14.24 -16.27 5.71
C TYR A 32 14.26 -16.46 4.19
N SER A 33 13.15 -16.91 3.64
CA SER A 33 12.95 -17.11 2.21
C SER A 33 12.00 -16.04 1.66
N ALA A 34 12.51 -15.14 0.83
CA ALA A 34 11.66 -14.14 0.16
C ALA A 34 10.59 -14.77 -0.74
N ARG A 35 10.73 -16.04 -1.09
CA ARG A 35 9.79 -16.80 -1.91
C ARG A 35 8.66 -17.42 -1.07
N GLU A 36 9.00 -17.90 0.11
CA GLU A 36 8.11 -18.73 0.93
C GLU A 36 7.54 -17.97 2.13
N ASP A 37 8.29 -16.98 2.66
CA ASP A 37 7.91 -16.27 3.87
C ASP A 37 7.22 -14.93 3.58
N TYR A 38 6.19 -14.63 4.36
CA TYR A 38 5.49 -13.34 4.30
C TYR A 38 6.39 -12.17 4.67
N ILE A 39 6.17 -11.02 4.04
CA ILE A 39 6.79 -9.74 4.44
C ILE A 39 6.42 -9.39 5.88
N SER A 40 5.18 -9.66 6.28
CA SER A 40 4.68 -9.36 7.62
C SER A 40 5.40 -10.13 8.73
N SER A 41 6.01 -11.30 8.43
CA SER A 41 6.81 -12.03 9.40
C SER A 41 8.09 -11.27 9.80
N LEU A 42 8.62 -10.41 8.91
CA LEU A 42 9.75 -9.53 9.24
C LEU A 42 9.39 -8.50 10.32
N ALA A 43 8.13 -8.05 10.36
CA ALA A 43 7.60 -7.17 11.41
C ALA A 43 7.03 -7.94 12.60
N GLY A 44 6.97 -9.27 12.54
CA GLY A 44 6.31 -10.14 13.52
C GLY A 44 6.83 -9.99 14.94
N ARG A 45 6.02 -10.43 15.90
CA ARG A 45 6.41 -10.49 17.32
C ARG A 45 7.51 -11.54 17.47
N GLY A 46 8.64 -11.15 18.05
CA GLY A 46 9.82 -12.02 18.19
C GLY A 46 10.81 -11.98 17.02
N SER A 47 10.49 -11.31 15.91
CA SER A 47 11.45 -11.09 14.83
C SER A 47 12.60 -10.21 15.29
N GLN A 48 13.85 -10.63 15.03
CA GLN A 48 15.05 -9.88 15.34
C GLN A 48 15.14 -8.55 14.57
N VAL A 49 14.46 -8.45 13.44
CA VAL A 49 14.43 -7.28 12.56
C VAL A 49 13.09 -6.54 12.60
N ALA A 50 12.27 -6.79 13.62
CA ALA A 50 10.92 -6.26 13.72
C ALA A 50 10.85 -4.74 13.51
N LEU A 51 11.82 -3.98 13.99
CA LEU A 51 11.85 -2.52 13.82
C LEU A 51 11.99 -2.11 12.35
N LEU A 52 12.76 -2.85 11.55
CA LEU A 52 12.87 -2.60 10.10
C LEU A 52 11.55 -2.94 9.40
N GLY A 53 10.93 -4.08 9.74
CA GLY A 53 9.64 -4.47 9.19
C GLY A 53 8.52 -3.48 9.54
N VAL A 54 8.45 -3.06 10.80
CA VAL A 54 7.50 -2.02 11.27
C VAL A 54 7.77 -0.69 10.55
N GLY A 55 9.04 -0.28 10.45
CA GLY A 55 9.43 0.93 9.73
C GLY A 55 9.01 0.90 8.26
N ALA A 56 9.15 -0.26 7.60
CA ALA A 56 8.69 -0.45 6.23
C ALA A 56 7.16 -0.27 6.10
N LEU A 57 6.37 -0.88 6.98
CA LEU A 57 4.92 -0.73 6.99
C LEU A 57 4.49 0.72 7.24
N LEU A 58 5.14 1.43 8.16
CA LEU A 58 4.87 2.85 8.41
C LEU A 58 5.29 3.74 7.22
N ALA A 59 6.36 3.40 6.52
CA ALA A 59 6.77 4.08 5.28
C ALA A 59 5.72 3.91 4.17
N SER A 60 5.15 2.70 4.03
CA SER A 60 4.00 2.45 3.14
C SER A 60 2.79 3.30 3.55
N ALA A 61 2.46 3.35 4.85
CA ALA A 61 1.37 4.20 5.35
C ALA A 61 1.60 5.68 5.00
N ALA A 62 2.82 6.18 5.17
CA ALA A 62 3.19 7.56 4.81
C ALA A 62 3.03 7.83 3.30
N ALA A 63 3.38 6.86 2.44
CA ALA A 63 3.18 6.96 0.99
C ALA A 63 1.68 7.08 0.64
N HIS A 64 0.83 6.27 1.27
CA HIS A 64 -0.62 6.34 1.09
C HIS A 64 -1.21 7.68 1.59
N LEU A 65 -0.77 8.17 2.76
CA LEU A 65 -1.19 9.47 3.28
C LEU A 65 -0.83 10.62 2.33
N ALA A 66 0.40 10.61 1.83
CA ALA A 66 0.86 11.62 0.88
C ALA A 66 0.07 11.57 -0.44
N THR A 67 -0.21 10.38 -0.96
CA THR A 67 -1.02 10.20 -2.16
C THR A 67 -2.46 10.63 -1.94
N SER A 68 -3.07 10.26 -0.80
CA SER A 68 -4.41 10.73 -0.42
C SER A 68 -4.48 12.25 -0.42
N TRP A 69 -3.50 12.91 0.18
CA TRP A 69 -3.40 14.37 0.20
C TRP A 69 -3.27 14.96 -1.21
N ALA A 70 -2.41 14.38 -2.07
CA ALA A 70 -2.24 14.81 -3.44
C ALA A 70 -3.56 14.70 -4.24
N VAL A 71 -4.27 13.57 -4.11
CA VAL A 71 -5.57 13.34 -4.76
C VAL A 71 -6.63 14.31 -4.25
N LEU A 72 -6.67 14.57 -2.95
CA LEU A 72 -7.62 15.51 -2.35
C LEU A 72 -7.38 16.94 -2.85
N THR A 73 -6.13 17.37 -2.91
CA THR A 73 -5.77 18.74 -3.28
C THR A 73 -5.87 18.98 -4.78
N ALA A 74 -5.39 18.04 -5.62
CA ALA A 74 -5.39 18.18 -7.07
C ALA A 74 -6.78 17.97 -7.70
N TRP A 75 -7.51 16.98 -7.21
CA TRP A 75 -8.76 16.54 -7.84
C TRP A 75 -10.02 16.74 -6.97
N ARG A 76 -9.84 17.18 -5.72
CA ARG A 76 -10.93 17.37 -4.75
C ARG A 76 -11.84 16.14 -4.63
N SER A 77 -11.28 14.94 -4.84
CA SER A 77 -12.04 13.70 -4.77
C SER A 77 -12.38 13.34 -3.34
N ARG A 78 -13.67 13.51 -2.99
CA ARG A 78 -14.21 13.22 -1.67
C ARG A 78 -14.44 11.72 -1.43
N VAL A 79 -14.21 10.87 -2.41
CA VAL A 79 -14.35 9.40 -2.29
C VAL A 79 -13.00 8.73 -2.43
N CYS A 80 -12.23 8.99 -3.49
CA CYS A 80 -10.96 8.30 -3.73
C CYS A 80 -9.91 8.64 -2.66
N ALA A 81 -9.78 9.92 -2.28
CA ALA A 81 -8.80 10.32 -1.26
C ALA A 81 -9.06 9.66 0.11
N PRO A 82 -10.28 9.65 0.67
CA PRO A 82 -10.56 8.93 1.92
C PRO A 82 -10.32 7.41 1.84
N LEU A 83 -10.52 6.77 0.68
CA LEU A 83 -10.21 5.35 0.50
C LEU A 83 -8.71 5.09 0.57
N ILE A 84 -7.88 5.92 -0.08
CA ILE A 84 -6.43 5.85 0.02
C ILE A 84 -5.97 6.15 1.47
N PHE A 85 -6.60 7.09 2.15
CA PHE A 85 -6.35 7.36 3.57
C PHE A 85 -6.68 6.15 4.45
N ALA A 86 -7.81 5.49 4.20
CA ALA A 86 -8.19 4.28 4.93
C ALA A 86 -7.19 3.12 4.72
N ALA A 87 -6.62 3.00 3.51
CA ALA A 87 -5.52 2.06 3.25
C ALA A 87 -4.25 2.42 4.07
N ALA A 88 -3.95 3.72 4.25
CA ALA A 88 -2.86 4.14 5.13
C ALA A 88 -3.11 3.75 6.59
N VAL A 89 -4.34 3.93 7.07
CA VAL A 89 -4.74 3.50 8.42
C VAL A 89 -4.59 1.99 8.57
N ALA A 90 -5.05 1.22 7.58
CA ALA A 90 -4.89 -0.24 7.58
C ALA A 90 -3.40 -0.64 7.63
N SER A 91 -2.53 -0.02 6.83
CA SER A 91 -1.07 -0.25 6.90
C SER A 91 -0.49 0.08 8.28
N THR A 92 -1.00 1.13 8.94
CA THR A 92 -0.60 1.48 10.31
C THR A 92 -1.08 0.43 11.31
N VAL A 93 -2.29 -0.09 11.15
CA VAL A 93 -2.82 -1.19 11.97
C VAL A 93 -1.91 -2.42 11.85
N LEU A 94 -1.45 -2.76 10.64
CA LEU A 94 -0.51 -3.87 10.42
C LEU A 94 0.84 -3.67 11.14
N ALA A 95 1.31 -2.42 11.22
CA ALA A 95 2.54 -2.09 11.91
C ALA A 95 2.42 -2.17 13.45
N VAL A 96 1.24 -1.88 14.00
CA VAL A 96 0.95 -1.89 15.43
C VAL A 96 0.54 -3.29 15.91
N PHE A 97 -0.42 -3.91 15.22
CA PHE A 97 -0.92 -5.25 15.54
C PHE A 97 -0.11 -6.29 14.74
N ARG A 98 1.11 -6.51 15.22
CA ARG A 98 2.06 -7.41 14.59
C ARG A 98 1.64 -8.86 14.79
N GLN A 99 1.58 -9.62 13.70
CA GLN A 99 1.30 -11.04 13.80
C GLN A 99 2.34 -11.79 14.65
N SER A 100 1.95 -12.91 15.22
CA SER A 100 2.89 -13.88 15.77
C SER A 100 3.80 -14.36 14.64
N CYS A 101 5.06 -14.64 14.96
CA CYS A 101 5.96 -15.22 13.98
C CYS A 101 5.42 -16.59 13.58
N PRO A 102 5.15 -16.83 12.27
CA PRO A 102 4.79 -18.16 11.81
C PRO A 102 5.93 -19.14 12.10
N ASP A 103 5.58 -20.40 12.40
CA ASP A 103 6.55 -21.47 12.55
C ASP A 103 7.44 -21.54 11.29
N GLY A 104 8.74 -21.29 11.43
CA GLY A 104 9.68 -21.61 10.39
C GLY A 104 10.74 -20.59 10.00
N PRO A 105 10.54 -19.26 9.91
CA PRO A 105 11.66 -18.40 9.58
C PRO A 105 12.66 -18.41 10.75
N ALA A 106 13.89 -18.80 10.46
CA ALA A 106 14.98 -18.69 11.41
C ALA A 106 15.05 -17.22 11.91
N GLY A 107 15.00 -17.02 13.24
CA GLY A 107 15.00 -15.69 13.84
C GLY A 107 13.70 -15.25 14.51
N CYS A 108 12.60 -15.99 14.31
CA CYS A 108 11.45 -15.88 15.17
C CYS A 108 11.60 -16.87 16.33
N ALA A 109 11.75 -16.38 17.57
CA ALA A 109 11.61 -17.24 18.73
C ALA A 109 10.20 -17.84 18.67
N ARG A 110 10.12 -19.19 18.70
CA ARG A 110 8.85 -19.90 18.82
C ARG A 110 8.17 -19.38 20.08
N THR A 111 7.16 -18.54 19.91
CA THR A 111 6.34 -18.14 21.04
C THR A 111 5.33 -19.26 21.24
N ASP A 112 5.25 -19.82 22.45
CA ASP A 112 4.23 -20.80 22.83
C ASP A 112 2.82 -20.18 22.87
N THR A 113 2.62 -19.06 22.19
CA THR A 113 1.32 -18.43 22.03
C THR A 113 0.53 -19.19 20.98
N PRO A 114 -0.72 -19.57 21.27
CA PRO A 114 -1.59 -20.20 20.31
C PRO A 114 -1.64 -19.36 19.01
N ASP A 115 -1.62 -20.03 17.85
CA ASP A 115 -1.63 -19.43 16.51
C ASP A 115 -2.85 -18.52 16.23
N ASP A 116 -3.77 -18.37 17.15
CA ASP A 116 -5.04 -17.65 17.02
C ASP A 116 -5.28 -16.65 18.15
N ASP A 117 -4.32 -15.79 18.46
CA ASP A 117 -4.62 -14.68 19.33
C ASP A 117 -5.40 -13.57 18.60
N TRP A 118 -6.10 -12.74 19.37
CA TRP A 118 -6.90 -11.64 18.79
C TRP A 118 -6.05 -10.64 18.00
N VAL A 119 -4.77 -10.52 18.31
CA VAL A 119 -3.82 -9.63 17.58
C VAL A 119 -3.61 -10.13 16.17
N ASP A 120 -3.46 -11.44 15.98
CA ASP A 120 -3.35 -12.07 14.66
C ASP A 120 -4.64 -11.93 13.87
N ALA A 121 -5.79 -12.03 14.53
CA ALA A 121 -7.09 -11.78 13.90
C ALA A 121 -7.19 -10.31 13.41
N VAL A 122 -6.77 -9.34 14.22
CA VAL A 122 -6.72 -7.92 13.83
C VAL A 122 -5.74 -7.70 12.69
N HIS A 123 -4.57 -8.36 12.71
CA HIS A 123 -3.60 -8.28 11.61
C HIS A 123 -4.20 -8.79 10.31
N ARG A 124 -4.79 -9.99 10.30
CA ARG A 124 -5.45 -10.56 9.10
C ARG A 124 -6.58 -9.66 8.59
N ALA A 125 -7.42 -9.14 9.50
CA ALA A 125 -8.46 -8.18 9.14
C ALA A 125 -7.87 -6.89 8.54
N GLY A 126 -6.74 -6.43 9.08
CA GLY A 126 -5.99 -5.28 8.55
C GLY A 126 -5.49 -5.50 7.12
N VAL A 127 -4.98 -6.69 6.79
CA VAL A 127 -4.59 -7.07 5.42
C VAL A 127 -5.78 -7.01 4.47
N GLY A 128 -6.91 -7.63 4.87
CA GLY A 128 -8.14 -7.61 4.08
C GLY A 128 -8.70 -6.19 3.90
N ALA A 129 -8.67 -5.37 4.96
CA ALA A 129 -9.10 -3.98 4.91
C ALA A 129 -8.20 -3.14 3.99
N TYR A 130 -6.88 -3.34 4.05
CA TYR A 130 -5.93 -2.68 3.15
C TYR A 130 -6.28 -2.95 1.68
N GLU A 131 -6.44 -4.23 1.32
CA GLU A 131 -6.79 -4.62 -0.05
C GLU A 131 -8.14 -4.04 -0.48
N LEU A 132 -9.16 -4.16 0.36
CA LEU A 132 -10.48 -3.62 0.07
C LEU A 132 -10.45 -2.11 -0.24
N PHE A 133 -9.73 -1.33 0.57
CA PHE A 133 -9.65 0.11 0.38
C PHE A 133 -8.83 0.50 -0.85
N VAL A 134 -7.74 -0.20 -1.14
CA VAL A 134 -6.93 0.03 -2.34
C VAL A 134 -7.75 -0.31 -3.60
N LEU A 135 -8.41 -1.46 -3.64
CA LEU A 135 -9.30 -1.84 -4.75
C LEU A 135 -10.44 -0.85 -4.94
N ALA A 136 -11.11 -0.45 -3.86
CA ALA A 136 -12.18 0.53 -3.93
C ALA A 136 -11.67 1.89 -4.44
N ALA A 137 -10.46 2.31 -4.07
CA ALA A 137 -9.83 3.52 -4.61
C ALA A 137 -9.52 3.40 -6.10
N MET A 138 -8.94 2.26 -6.54
CA MET A 138 -8.67 1.97 -7.95
C MET A 138 -9.95 2.01 -8.79
N LEU A 139 -11.00 1.33 -8.34
CA LEU A 139 -12.29 1.28 -9.04
C LEU A 139 -12.98 2.65 -9.06
N THR A 140 -12.94 3.39 -7.95
CA THR A 140 -13.50 4.75 -7.88
C THR A 140 -12.81 5.68 -8.87
N LEU A 141 -11.49 5.62 -8.95
CA LEU A 141 -10.71 6.41 -9.90
C LEU A 141 -10.99 5.97 -11.33
N ALA A 142 -11.04 4.67 -11.59
CA ALA A 142 -11.37 4.12 -12.91
C ALA A 142 -12.73 4.61 -13.42
N VAL A 143 -13.77 4.43 -12.60
CA VAL A 143 -15.15 4.83 -12.96
C VAL A 143 -15.23 6.36 -13.14
N GLY A 144 -14.61 7.14 -12.27
CA GLY A 144 -14.60 8.59 -12.36
C GLY A 144 -13.91 9.11 -13.63
N ALA A 145 -12.75 8.56 -13.95
CA ALA A 145 -11.96 8.94 -15.13
C ALA A 145 -12.64 8.54 -16.43
N LEU A 146 -13.17 7.29 -16.52
CA LEU A 146 -13.82 6.79 -17.73
C LEU A 146 -15.16 7.48 -18.00
N ARG A 147 -15.90 7.88 -16.97
CA ARG A 147 -17.13 8.65 -17.09
C ARG A 147 -16.91 10.14 -17.34
N GLY A 148 -15.67 10.61 -17.37
CA GLY A 148 -15.35 12.02 -17.57
C GLY A 148 -15.91 12.94 -16.46
N ARG A 149 -16.25 12.40 -15.29
CA ARG A 149 -16.84 13.17 -14.18
C ARG A 149 -15.82 14.00 -13.39
N ALA A 150 -14.56 13.67 -13.52
CA ALA A 150 -13.48 14.37 -12.85
C ALA A 150 -12.48 14.82 -13.90
N ALA A 151 -11.69 15.81 -13.53
CA ALA A 151 -10.57 16.23 -14.37
C ALA A 151 -9.44 15.17 -14.39
N TRP A 152 -9.77 13.90 -14.28
CA TRP A 152 -8.85 12.77 -14.36
C TRP A 152 -8.66 12.36 -15.82
N PRO A 153 -7.42 12.10 -16.24
CA PRO A 153 -7.20 11.64 -17.60
C PRO A 153 -7.80 10.23 -17.81
N ARG A 154 -8.48 9.99 -18.93
CA ARG A 154 -9.14 8.71 -19.20
C ARG A 154 -8.21 7.50 -19.17
N TRP A 155 -6.95 7.68 -19.62
CA TRP A 155 -5.95 6.62 -19.58
C TRP A 155 -5.67 6.13 -18.15
N LEU A 156 -5.73 7.04 -17.15
CA LEU A 156 -5.56 6.67 -15.74
C LEU A 156 -6.68 5.76 -15.24
N GLY A 157 -7.88 5.91 -15.81
CA GLY A 157 -9.00 4.99 -15.56
C GLY A 157 -8.72 3.58 -16.06
N VAL A 158 -8.19 3.44 -17.28
CA VAL A 158 -7.79 2.13 -17.84
C VAL A 158 -6.66 1.51 -17.01
N VAL A 159 -5.63 2.29 -16.71
CA VAL A 159 -4.51 1.84 -15.84
C VAL A 159 -5.04 1.35 -14.50
N SER A 160 -5.95 2.09 -13.85
CA SER A 160 -6.51 1.68 -12.57
C SER A 160 -7.31 0.38 -12.65
N LEU A 161 -8.03 0.10 -13.75
CA LEU A 161 -8.69 -1.19 -13.95
C LEU A 161 -7.69 -2.34 -14.10
N VAL A 162 -6.61 -2.12 -14.85
CA VAL A 162 -5.55 -3.14 -15.02
C VAL A 162 -4.91 -3.47 -13.67
N PHE A 163 -4.57 -2.45 -12.87
CA PHE A 163 -3.99 -2.66 -11.54
C PHE A 163 -4.98 -3.30 -10.56
N ALA A 164 -6.27 -2.95 -10.63
CA ALA A 164 -7.30 -3.58 -9.80
C ALA A 164 -7.48 -5.07 -10.14
N ALA A 165 -7.55 -5.41 -11.42
CA ALA A 165 -7.60 -6.81 -11.86
C ALA A 165 -6.33 -7.56 -11.46
N GLY A 166 -5.16 -6.95 -11.63
CA GLY A 166 -3.87 -7.48 -11.17
C GLY A 166 -3.87 -7.73 -9.66
N SER A 167 -4.36 -6.79 -8.85
CA SER A 167 -4.40 -6.92 -7.39
C SER A 167 -5.27 -8.11 -6.96
N LEU A 168 -6.46 -8.27 -7.53
CA LEU A 168 -7.35 -9.41 -7.24
C LEU A 168 -6.72 -10.75 -7.61
N LEU A 169 -6.08 -10.83 -8.77
CA LEU A 169 -5.42 -12.06 -9.23
C LEU A 169 -4.21 -12.40 -8.34
N LEU A 170 -3.42 -11.40 -7.97
CA LEU A 170 -2.20 -11.60 -7.21
C LEU A 170 -2.49 -11.91 -5.74
N VAL A 171 -3.46 -11.24 -5.11
CA VAL A 171 -3.83 -11.53 -3.72
C VAL A 171 -4.37 -12.94 -3.56
N SER A 172 -5.07 -13.49 -4.56
CA SER A 172 -5.55 -14.86 -4.51
C SER A 172 -4.43 -15.92 -4.49
N GLN A 173 -3.21 -15.56 -4.93
CA GLN A 173 -2.05 -16.45 -4.90
C GLN A 173 -1.30 -16.43 -3.56
N THR A 174 -1.61 -15.48 -2.68
CA THR A 174 -0.90 -15.33 -1.39
C THR A 174 -1.27 -16.37 -0.33
N SER A 175 -2.12 -17.34 -0.65
CA SER A 175 -2.49 -18.46 0.22
C SER A 175 -1.94 -19.82 -0.25
N GLY A 176 -1.20 -19.87 -1.35
CA GLY A 176 -0.65 -21.09 -1.94
C GLY A 176 0.82 -21.31 -1.58
N GLU A 177 1.50 -22.14 -2.36
CA GLU A 177 2.96 -22.22 -2.33
C GLU A 177 3.58 -20.89 -2.77
N GLN A 178 4.76 -20.56 -2.29
CA GLN A 178 5.46 -19.32 -2.63
C GLN A 178 4.72 -18.02 -2.19
N VAL A 179 4.04 -18.11 -1.06
CA VAL A 179 3.25 -16.98 -0.51
C VAL A 179 4.05 -15.67 -0.43
N GLY A 180 5.33 -15.74 -0.08
CA GLY A 180 6.19 -14.58 0.03
C GLY A 180 6.45 -13.90 -1.32
N LEU A 181 6.66 -14.66 -2.39
CA LEU A 181 6.82 -14.13 -3.74
C LEU A 181 5.54 -13.43 -4.20
N TRP A 182 4.41 -14.09 -4.08
CA TRP A 182 3.13 -13.54 -4.52
C TRP A 182 2.73 -12.31 -3.72
N GLN A 183 2.98 -12.29 -2.41
CA GLN A 183 2.73 -11.11 -1.59
C GLN A 183 3.58 -9.91 -2.04
N ARG A 184 4.84 -10.13 -2.42
CA ARG A 184 5.71 -9.07 -2.94
C ARG A 184 5.21 -8.52 -4.27
N ILE A 185 4.82 -9.39 -5.20
CA ILE A 185 4.31 -8.98 -6.51
C ILE A 185 2.98 -8.22 -6.34
N TRP A 186 2.10 -8.70 -5.46
CA TRP A 186 0.86 -8.03 -5.12
C TRP A 186 1.09 -6.63 -4.54
N LEU A 187 1.98 -6.49 -3.55
CA LEU A 187 2.30 -5.18 -2.98
C LEU A 187 3.01 -4.27 -3.98
N ALA A 188 3.88 -4.81 -4.83
CA ALA A 188 4.51 -4.04 -5.91
C ALA A 188 3.48 -3.49 -6.90
N ASN A 189 2.47 -4.30 -7.27
CA ASN A 189 1.34 -3.85 -8.08
C ASN A 189 0.62 -2.67 -7.42
N ASN A 190 0.25 -2.79 -6.15
CA ASN A 190 -0.51 -1.76 -5.44
C ASN A 190 0.29 -0.46 -5.24
N LEU A 191 1.56 -0.58 -4.87
CA LEU A 191 2.45 0.57 -4.67
C LEU A 191 2.84 1.25 -5.99
N ALA A 192 2.98 0.50 -7.09
CA ALA A 192 3.20 1.07 -8.42
C ALA A 192 1.99 1.92 -8.87
N TRP A 193 0.77 1.40 -8.70
CA TRP A 193 -0.43 2.18 -8.93
C TRP A 193 -0.47 3.45 -8.08
N LEU A 194 -0.16 3.34 -6.79
CA LEU A 194 -0.12 4.47 -5.87
C LEU A 194 0.83 5.58 -6.35
N LEU A 195 2.04 5.20 -6.81
CA LEU A 195 3.03 6.14 -7.35
C LEU A 195 2.57 6.80 -8.64
N ILE A 196 1.92 6.06 -9.55
CA ILE A 196 1.35 6.62 -10.78
C ILE A 196 0.30 7.69 -10.42
N VAL A 197 -0.61 7.37 -9.50
CA VAL A 197 -1.65 8.30 -9.04
C VAL A 197 -1.04 9.54 -8.37
N ALA A 198 -0.07 9.36 -7.47
CA ALA A 198 0.63 10.47 -6.83
C ALA A 198 1.35 11.35 -7.84
N GLY A 199 2.05 10.76 -8.80
CA GLY A 199 2.76 11.49 -9.86
C GLY A 199 1.82 12.32 -10.72
N VAL A 200 0.73 11.71 -11.21
CA VAL A 200 -0.27 12.44 -12.04
C VAL A 200 -0.95 13.55 -11.24
N ALA A 201 -1.27 13.31 -9.96
CA ALA A 201 -1.89 14.33 -9.11
C ALA A 201 -0.96 15.53 -8.87
N THR A 202 0.34 15.30 -8.73
CA THR A 202 1.31 16.36 -8.46
C THR A 202 1.72 17.15 -9.70
N MET A 203 1.63 16.56 -10.90
CA MET A 203 1.92 17.24 -12.17
C MET A 203 0.82 18.19 -12.62
N ARG A 204 -0.36 18.14 -11.99
CA ARG A 204 -1.47 18.99 -12.37
C ARG A 204 -1.33 20.39 -11.82
N ASP A 205 -1.42 21.38 -12.70
CA ASP A 205 -1.46 22.80 -12.29
C ASP A 205 -2.83 23.11 -11.65
N PRO A 206 -2.88 23.63 -10.40
CA PRO A 206 -4.11 24.11 -9.80
C PRO A 206 -4.84 25.19 -10.61
N ALA A 207 -4.12 25.89 -11.51
CA ALA A 207 -4.68 26.93 -12.38
C ALA A 207 -5.57 26.37 -13.50
N ASP A 208 -5.34 25.12 -13.94
CA ASP A 208 -6.13 24.47 -14.99
C ASP A 208 -7.60 24.15 -14.58
N GLY A 209 -7.94 24.29 -13.33
CA GLY A 209 -9.27 24.06 -12.77
C GLY A 209 -10.16 25.31 -12.72
N ARG A 210 -9.73 26.46 -13.16
CA ARG A 210 -10.59 27.63 -13.24
C ARG A 210 -11.52 27.47 -14.44
N PRO A 211 -12.86 27.49 -14.26
CA PRO A 211 -13.75 27.57 -15.40
C PRO A 211 -13.38 28.87 -16.14
N HIS A 212 -13.02 28.75 -17.42
CA HIS A 212 -12.97 29.92 -18.30
C HIS A 212 -14.33 30.57 -18.21
N ARG A 213 -14.42 31.68 -17.51
CA ARG A 213 -15.60 32.55 -17.62
C ARG A 213 -15.55 33.07 -19.04
N PHE A 214 -16.39 32.49 -19.88
CA PHE A 214 -16.73 33.11 -21.15
C PHE A 214 -17.37 34.46 -20.82
N SER A 215 -16.66 35.53 -21.11
CA SER A 215 -17.15 36.92 -21.14
C SER A 215 -17.91 37.14 -22.44
#